data_c21511accf2d7c5e79a2cae94264a86d
#
_entry.id   c21511accf2d7c5e79a2cae94264a86d
#
_cell.length_a   1.000
_cell.length_b   1.000
_cell.length_c   1.000
_cell.angle_alpha   90.00
_cell.angle_beta   90.00
_cell.angle_gamma   90.00
#
_symmetry.space_group_name_H-M   'P 1'
#
loop_
_entity.id
_entity.type
_entity.pdbx_description
1 polymer ?
#
loop_
_entity_poly.entity_id
_entity_poly.type
_entity_poly.pdbx_seq_one_letter_code
_entity_poly.pdbx_strand_id
1 'polypeptide(L)'
;MSKKSRYLLGILLTIIIGTVLYWFFCCQYCTGNIENKQKDVSVAPKVTIKPITLNDPDGDFNLEIKDNFSFKFSDYHFIEPISPELNQGLDQIATYLNNHPEKSLEVKGFYKSVEINNTAFPTIGLARANVIKNLMASKDVNFKNINTYGVLDNDLNRENDTINGGISFKISAFKERNSDQEEALKDLAKSIKANPLILHFETAQTNIVLTKEQRQKVADMVDYVYKVDGASITVTGHTDNQGSRDTNIKVGQERADFAKNYLLDNGISSSKISSTSLGPDPPIADNTTEEGRAENRRVVITIN
;
A
#
# COMPACT_ATOMS: atom_id res chain seq x y z
N MET A 1 70.44 -28.14 27.82
CA MET A 1 69.35 -27.34 27.16
C MET A 1 69.25 -25.98 27.85
N SER A 2 69.32 -24.91 27.08
CA SER A 2 69.17 -23.55 27.59
C SER A 2 67.77 -23.28 28.11
N LYS A 3 67.61 -22.34 29.07
CA LYS A 3 66.29 -21.97 29.58
C LYS A 3 65.34 -21.57 28.43
N LYS A 4 65.85 -20.90 27.38
CA LYS A 4 65.11 -20.51 26.18
C LYS A 4 64.59 -21.71 25.38
N SER A 5 65.39 -22.78 25.28
CA SER A 5 64.98 -24.01 24.56
C SER A 5 63.83 -24.75 25.29
N ARG A 6 63.76 -24.70 26.61
CA ARG A 6 62.67 -25.31 27.39
C ARG A 6 61.38 -24.54 27.25
N TYR A 7 61.39 -23.17 27.15
CA TYR A 7 60.21 -22.36 26.89
C TYR A 7 59.69 -22.59 25.49
N LEU A 8 60.58 -22.67 24.49
CA LEU A 8 60.17 -22.96 23.11
C LEU A 8 59.52 -24.34 22.96
N LEU A 9 60.08 -25.34 23.67
CA LEU A 9 59.50 -26.68 23.70
C LEU A 9 58.13 -26.71 24.37
N GLY A 10 57.95 -25.93 25.45
CA GLY A 10 56.67 -25.80 26.15
C GLY A 10 55.57 -25.15 25.23
N ILE A 11 55.93 -24.10 24.53
CA ILE A 11 55.00 -23.43 23.57
C ILE A 11 54.63 -24.40 22.42
N LEU A 12 55.59 -25.13 21.87
CA LEU A 12 55.34 -26.11 20.82
C LEU A 12 54.40 -27.22 21.31
N LEU A 13 54.60 -27.70 22.55
CA LEU A 13 53.75 -28.73 23.13
C LEU A 13 52.30 -28.25 23.35
N THR A 14 52.11 -27.00 23.80
CA THR A 14 50.77 -26.44 23.98
C THR A 14 50.03 -26.26 22.65
N ILE A 15 50.76 -25.88 21.58
CA ILE A 15 50.17 -25.77 20.22
C ILE A 15 49.73 -27.15 19.72
N ILE A 16 50.59 -28.18 19.89
CA ILE A 16 50.26 -29.55 19.47
C ILE A 16 49.05 -30.08 20.26
N ILE A 17 49.03 -29.90 21.56
CA ILE A 17 47.88 -30.32 22.39
C ILE A 17 46.61 -29.57 21.99
N GLY A 18 46.70 -28.25 21.75
CA GLY A 18 45.57 -27.43 21.30
C GLY A 18 45.01 -27.88 19.95
N THR A 19 45.89 -28.20 18.99
CA THR A 19 45.46 -28.69 17.67
C THR A 19 44.84 -30.08 17.72
N VAL A 20 45.37 -30.98 18.56
CA VAL A 20 44.81 -32.33 18.78
C VAL A 20 43.45 -32.25 19.47
N LEU A 21 43.31 -31.42 20.49
CA LEU A 21 42.01 -31.20 21.13
C LEU A 21 41.01 -30.55 20.18
N TYR A 22 41.43 -29.59 19.39
CA TYR A 22 40.58 -28.99 18.35
C TYR A 22 40.11 -30.04 17.33
N TRP A 23 41.05 -30.90 16.86
CA TRP A 23 40.69 -31.96 15.94
C TRP A 23 39.75 -32.99 16.59
N PHE A 24 39.98 -33.35 17.85
CA PHE A 24 39.15 -34.32 18.58
C PHE A 24 37.73 -33.79 18.89
N PHE A 25 37.58 -32.51 19.24
CA PHE A 25 36.30 -31.93 19.60
C PHE A 25 35.57 -31.30 18.43
N CYS A 26 36.24 -30.76 17.41
CA CYS A 26 35.62 -30.16 16.25
C CYS A 26 35.47 -31.11 15.06
N CYS A 27 36.47 -31.96 14.76
CA CYS A 27 36.41 -32.81 13.57
C CYS A 27 35.73 -34.17 13.81
N GLN A 28 35.62 -34.67 15.03
CA GLN A 28 34.80 -35.88 15.29
C GLN A 28 33.28 -35.63 15.06
N TYR A 29 32.82 -34.40 15.17
CA TYR A 29 31.43 -34.08 14.82
C TYR A 29 31.18 -34.06 13.30
N CYS A 30 32.25 -34.03 12.49
CA CYS A 30 32.12 -34.03 11.02
C CYS A 30 32.27 -35.44 10.39
N THR A 31 32.67 -36.45 11.15
CA THR A 31 32.84 -37.85 10.65
C THR A 31 31.84 -38.83 11.24
N GLY A 32 30.70 -38.33 11.75
CA GLY A 32 29.56 -39.18 12.10
C GLY A 32 28.95 -39.74 10.83
N ASN A 33 29.00 -41.04 10.67
CA ASN A 33 28.36 -41.91 9.69
C ASN A 33 27.37 -41.23 8.77
N ILE A 34 27.70 -41.13 7.50
CA ILE A 34 26.72 -41.04 6.44
C ILE A 34 26.01 -42.40 6.35
N GLU A 35 25.19 -42.75 7.34
CA GLU A 35 24.03 -43.57 7.05
C GLU A 35 23.15 -42.74 6.12
N ASN A 36 22.95 -43.23 4.92
CA ASN A 36 21.92 -42.80 4.00
C ASN A 36 20.53 -42.98 4.64
N LYS A 37 20.20 -42.16 5.67
CA LYS A 37 18.82 -41.74 5.86
C LYS A 37 18.55 -40.77 4.71
N GLN A 38 17.95 -41.30 3.68
CA GLN A 38 17.11 -40.55 2.80
C GLN A 38 16.28 -39.65 3.74
N LYS A 39 16.75 -38.41 3.99
CA LYS A 39 15.87 -37.38 4.49
C LYS A 39 14.76 -37.34 3.44
N ASP A 40 13.59 -37.83 3.81
CA ASP A 40 12.39 -37.31 3.19
C ASP A 40 12.59 -35.80 3.24
N VAL A 41 12.98 -35.25 2.12
CA VAL A 41 12.86 -33.82 1.85
C VAL A 41 11.35 -33.64 1.94
N SER A 42 10.89 -33.27 3.13
CA SER A 42 9.59 -32.63 3.26
C SER A 42 9.67 -31.49 2.25
N VAL A 43 9.20 -31.76 1.04
CA VAL A 43 8.94 -30.72 0.05
C VAL A 43 8.01 -29.80 0.78
N ALA A 44 8.53 -28.66 1.25
CA ALA A 44 7.70 -27.60 1.77
C ALA A 44 6.54 -27.47 0.78
N PRO A 45 5.27 -27.48 1.22
CA PRO A 45 4.15 -27.48 0.32
C PRO A 45 4.40 -26.36 -0.68
N LYS A 46 4.51 -26.72 -1.96
CA LYS A 46 4.75 -25.78 -3.05
C LYS A 46 3.60 -24.80 -2.99
N VAL A 47 3.88 -23.57 -2.54
CA VAL A 47 2.87 -22.52 -2.47
C VAL A 47 2.21 -22.44 -3.84
N THR A 48 0.97 -22.87 -3.92
CA THR A 48 0.24 -22.83 -5.19
C THR A 48 -0.32 -21.43 -5.32
N ILE A 49 0.43 -20.54 -5.95
CA ILE A 49 -0.05 -19.21 -6.30
C ILE A 49 -1.08 -19.38 -7.41
N LYS A 50 -2.28 -18.82 -7.24
CA LYS A 50 -3.31 -18.83 -8.26
C LYS A 50 -2.83 -17.96 -9.44
N PRO A 51 -2.61 -18.50 -10.65
CA PRO A 51 -2.11 -17.75 -11.78
C PRO A 51 -3.13 -16.68 -12.20
N ILE A 52 -2.65 -15.62 -12.84
CA ILE A 52 -3.50 -14.65 -13.50
C ILE A 52 -3.78 -15.16 -14.92
N THR A 53 -5.03 -15.43 -15.22
CA THR A 53 -5.49 -15.71 -16.58
C THR A 53 -6.38 -14.59 -17.05
N LEU A 54 -6.13 -14.06 -18.24
CA LEU A 54 -6.87 -12.95 -18.82
C LEU A 54 -7.10 -13.20 -20.30
N ASN A 55 -8.34 -13.15 -20.71
CA ASN A 55 -8.73 -13.20 -22.11
C ASN A 55 -9.72 -12.10 -22.44
N ASP A 56 -9.67 -11.59 -23.67
CA ASP A 56 -10.76 -10.75 -24.19
C ASP A 56 -11.78 -11.68 -24.90
N PRO A 57 -13.03 -11.75 -24.41
CA PRO A 57 -14.03 -12.62 -25.00
C PRO A 57 -14.42 -12.23 -26.43
N ASP A 58 -14.20 -10.96 -26.82
CA ASP A 58 -14.55 -10.41 -28.12
C ASP A 58 -13.34 -10.10 -29.01
N GLY A 59 -12.13 -10.54 -28.60
CA GLY A 59 -10.86 -10.25 -29.26
C GLY A 59 -9.87 -11.40 -29.19
N ASP A 60 -8.69 -11.19 -29.77
CA ASP A 60 -7.65 -12.21 -29.84
C ASP A 60 -6.65 -12.18 -28.66
N PHE A 61 -6.91 -11.35 -27.64
CA PHE A 61 -6.01 -11.23 -26.49
C PHE A 61 -6.20 -12.39 -25.52
N ASN A 62 -5.11 -13.12 -25.30
CA ASN A 62 -5.08 -14.22 -24.35
C ASN A 62 -3.73 -14.21 -23.61
N LEU A 63 -3.76 -14.16 -22.29
CA LEU A 63 -2.57 -14.05 -21.43
C LEU A 63 -2.71 -14.96 -20.22
N GLU A 64 -1.67 -15.74 -19.95
CA GLU A 64 -1.48 -16.47 -18.71
C GLU A 64 -0.18 -16.03 -18.05
N ILE A 65 -0.25 -15.59 -16.80
CA ILE A 65 0.88 -15.25 -15.95
C ILE A 65 0.89 -16.27 -14.82
N LYS A 66 1.94 -17.09 -14.72
CA LYS A 66 2.06 -18.16 -13.70
C LYS A 66 2.41 -17.62 -12.31
N ASP A 67 2.19 -16.35 -12.10
CA ASP A 67 2.41 -15.61 -10.87
C ASP A 67 1.23 -14.72 -10.56
N ASN A 68 1.24 -14.09 -9.35
CA ASN A 68 0.21 -13.18 -8.91
C ASN A 68 0.77 -12.25 -7.81
N PHE A 69 0.01 -11.22 -7.47
CA PHE A 69 0.33 -10.34 -6.36
C PHE A 69 0.18 -11.04 -5.02
N SER A 70 1.14 -10.78 -4.14
CA SER A 70 1.11 -11.19 -2.74
C SER A 70 1.01 -9.97 -1.83
N PHE A 71 0.30 -10.11 -0.71
CA PHE A 71 0.06 -9.05 0.27
C PHE A 71 0.39 -9.55 1.66
N LYS A 72 0.87 -8.68 2.55
CA LYS A 72 0.88 -9.03 3.97
C LYS A 72 -0.57 -9.13 4.46
N PHE A 73 -0.79 -9.98 5.46
CA PHE A 73 -2.11 -10.14 6.06
C PHE A 73 -2.57 -8.82 6.69
N SER A 74 -3.79 -8.41 6.39
CA SER A 74 -4.37 -7.11 6.79
C SER A 74 -3.62 -5.88 6.23
N ASP A 75 -2.85 -6.06 5.12
CA ASP A 75 -2.24 -4.98 4.36
C ASP A 75 -2.77 -4.97 2.92
N TYR A 76 -2.84 -3.82 2.32
CA TYR A 76 -3.32 -3.61 0.96
C TYR A 76 -2.19 -3.30 -0.03
N HIS A 77 -0.98 -3.03 0.45
CA HIS A 77 0.19 -2.90 -0.40
C HIS A 77 0.69 -4.28 -0.83
N PHE A 78 0.92 -4.46 -2.12
CA PHE A 78 1.55 -5.68 -2.59
C PHE A 78 3.03 -5.74 -2.16
N ILE A 79 3.53 -6.95 -2.02
CA ILE A 79 4.93 -7.18 -1.63
C ILE A 79 5.82 -6.90 -2.84
N GLU A 80 6.78 -6.02 -2.67
CA GLU A 80 7.79 -5.69 -3.67
C GLU A 80 9.13 -6.42 -3.40
N PRO A 81 9.93 -6.68 -4.45
CA PRO A 81 9.64 -6.47 -5.86
C PRO A 81 8.68 -7.53 -6.42
N ILE A 82 7.82 -7.15 -7.36
CA ILE A 82 7.05 -8.13 -8.14
C ILE A 82 7.97 -8.89 -9.08
N SER A 83 7.58 -10.11 -9.48
CA SER A 83 8.39 -10.90 -10.39
C SER A 83 8.51 -10.27 -11.80
N PRO A 84 9.61 -10.54 -12.51
CA PRO A 84 9.74 -10.09 -13.90
C PRO A 84 8.61 -10.59 -14.81
N GLU A 85 8.12 -11.83 -14.60
CA GLU A 85 7.01 -12.40 -15.33
C GLU A 85 5.72 -11.63 -15.11
N LEU A 86 5.41 -11.31 -13.84
CA LEU A 86 4.23 -10.51 -13.49
C LEU A 86 4.33 -9.11 -14.09
N ASN A 87 5.47 -8.44 -13.95
CA ASN A 87 5.65 -7.11 -14.52
C ASN A 87 5.50 -7.10 -16.05
N GLN A 88 6.09 -8.06 -16.76
CA GLN A 88 5.94 -8.22 -18.21
C GLN A 88 4.47 -8.46 -18.62
N GLY A 89 3.75 -9.28 -17.86
CA GLY A 89 2.32 -9.51 -18.09
C GLY A 89 1.50 -8.23 -17.93
N LEU A 90 1.80 -7.41 -16.91
CA LEU A 90 1.15 -6.10 -16.74
C LEU A 90 1.45 -5.14 -17.89
N ASP A 91 2.67 -5.15 -18.44
CA ASP A 91 3.03 -4.34 -19.60
C ASP A 91 2.25 -4.77 -20.86
N GLN A 92 2.02 -6.08 -21.04
CA GLN A 92 1.20 -6.60 -22.13
C GLN A 92 -0.27 -6.18 -21.97
N ILE A 93 -0.82 -6.28 -20.76
CA ILE A 93 -2.18 -5.81 -20.46
C ILE A 93 -2.31 -4.31 -20.75
N ALA A 94 -1.35 -3.49 -20.29
CA ALA A 94 -1.34 -2.06 -20.51
C ALA A 94 -1.27 -1.72 -22.01
N THR A 95 -0.38 -2.37 -22.74
CA THR A 95 -0.25 -2.19 -24.21
C THR A 95 -1.55 -2.53 -24.92
N TYR A 96 -2.20 -3.64 -24.52
CA TYR A 96 -3.47 -4.04 -25.13
C TYR A 96 -4.56 -2.99 -24.87
N LEU A 97 -4.75 -2.57 -23.63
CA LEU A 97 -5.78 -1.60 -23.25
C LEU A 97 -5.55 -0.21 -23.86
N ASN A 98 -4.30 0.21 -24.02
CA ASN A 98 -3.97 1.48 -24.67
C ASN A 98 -4.27 1.46 -26.18
N ASN A 99 -4.21 0.29 -26.82
CA ASN A 99 -4.59 0.11 -28.22
C ASN A 99 -6.09 -0.14 -28.40
N HIS A 100 -6.83 -0.44 -27.32
CA HIS A 100 -8.25 -0.76 -27.31
C HIS A 100 -9.02 0.12 -26.30
N PRO A 101 -9.21 1.43 -26.57
CA PRO A 101 -9.87 2.35 -25.66
C PRO A 101 -11.34 2.01 -25.39
N GLU A 102 -11.98 1.21 -26.27
CA GLU A 102 -13.32 0.66 -26.09
C GLU A 102 -13.39 -0.51 -25.11
N LYS A 103 -12.26 -0.93 -24.55
CA LYS A 103 -12.17 -1.98 -23.53
C LYS A 103 -11.88 -1.40 -22.16
N SER A 104 -12.28 -2.12 -21.14
CA SER A 104 -11.99 -1.80 -19.74
C SER A 104 -11.44 -3.02 -19.00
N LEU A 105 -10.63 -2.76 -17.98
CA LEU A 105 -10.07 -3.75 -17.07
C LEU A 105 -10.87 -3.76 -15.77
N GLU A 106 -11.46 -4.89 -15.42
CA GLU A 106 -11.97 -5.15 -14.09
C GLU A 106 -10.83 -5.75 -13.24
N VAL A 107 -10.52 -5.11 -12.13
CA VAL A 107 -9.53 -5.57 -11.16
C VAL A 107 -10.27 -5.99 -9.88
N LYS A 108 -10.18 -7.26 -9.53
CA LYS A 108 -10.75 -7.79 -8.28
C LYS A 108 -9.64 -8.03 -7.28
N GLY A 109 -9.73 -7.38 -6.13
CA GLY A 109 -8.87 -7.63 -5.00
C GLY A 109 -9.59 -8.53 -3.99
N PHE A 110 -8.99 -9.67 -3.69
CA PHE A 110 -9.56 -10.64 -2.77
C PHE A 110 -9.12 -10.39 -1.33
N TYR A 111 -9.97 -10.73 -0.37
CA TYR A 111 -9.69 -10.62 1.05
C TYR A 111 -10.45 -11.68 1.86
N LYS A 112 -9.94 -11.96 3.07
CA LYS A 112 -10.59 -12.85 4.04
C LYS A 112 -11.39 -12.04 5.07
N SER A 113 -12.49 -12.60 5.56
CA SER A 113 -13.35 -11.93 6.55
C SER A 113 -12.66 -11.60 7.89
N VAL A 114 -11.56 -12.30 8.20
CA VAL A 114 -10.78 -12.12 9.42
C VAL A 114 -9.66 -11.06 9.28
N GLU A 115 -9.51 -10.43 8.12
CA GLU A 115 -8.55 -9.35 7.92
C GLU A 115 -9.07 -8.03 8.49
N ILE A 116 -8.18 -7.26 9.10
CA ILE A 116 -8.50 -5.93 9.62
C ILE A 116 -8.38 -4.92 8.48
N ASN A 117 -9.40 -4.10 8.30
CA ASN A 117 -9.40 -3.03 7.31
C ASN A 117 -9.21 -1.66 7.97
N ASN A 118 -8.01 -1.10 7.86
CA ASN A 118 -7.66 0.25 8.31
C ASN A 118 -7.59 1.25 7.15
N THR A 119 -8.01 0.86 5.94
CA THR A 119 -7.98 1.73 4.76
C THR A 119 -9.22 2.64 4.69
N ALA A 120 -9.21 3.61 3.78
CA ALA A 120 -10.37 4.42 3.45
C ALA A 120 -11.47 3.63 2.72
N PHE A 121 -11.12 2.51 2.08
CA PHE A 121 -12.05 1.71 1.29
C PHE A 121 -12.97 0.84 2.16
N PRO A 122 -14.19 0.53 1.69
CA PRO A 122 -15.14 -0.34 2.39
C PRO A 122 -14.58 -1.72 2.77
N THR A 123 -13.67 -2.27 1.94
CA THR A 123 -12.98 -3.53 2.19
C THR A 123 -11.50 -3.43 1.83
N ILE A 124 -10.67 -4.21 2.52
CA ILE A 124 -9.23 -4.27 2.21
C ILE A 124 -8.97 -4.87 0.81
N GLY A 125 -9.87 -5.73 0.31
CA GLY A 125 -9.82 -6.23 -1.05
C GLY A 125 -9.99 -5.11 -2.08
N LEU A 126 -10.92 -4.18 -1.86
CA LEU A 126 -11.08 -3.02 -2.72
C LEU A 126 -9.85 -2.09 -2.67
N ALA A 127 -9.24 -1.92 -1.50
CA ALA A 127 -7.98 -1.20 -1.37
C ALA A 127 -6.86 -1.85 -2.21
N ARG A 128 -6.71 -3.19 -2.14
CA ARG A 128 -5.77 -3.96 -2.97
C ARG A 128 -6.00 -3.74 -4.47
N ALA A 129 -7.26 -3.81 -4.90
CA ALA A 129 -7.62 -3.56 -6.30
C ALA A 129 -7.25 -2.13 -6.75
N ASN A 130 -7.42 -1.14 -5.87
CA ASN A 130 -7.07 0.25 -6.19
C ASN A 130 -5.56 0.51 -6.26
N VAL A 131 -4.74 -0.15 -5.45
CA VAL A 131 -3.28 -0.08 -5.60
C VAL A 131 -2.85 -0.64 -6.96
N ILE A 132 -3.46 -1.75 -7.41
CA ILE A 132 -3.19 -2.31 -8.75
C ILE A 132 -3.71 -1.38 -9.86
N LYS A 133 -4.86 -0.73 -9.67
CA LYS A 133 -5.36 0.31 -10.59
C LYS A 133 -4.33 1.44 -10.76
N ASN A 134 -3.72 1.91 -9.65
CA ASN A 134 -2.68 2.93 -9.70
C ASN A 134 -1.43 2.43 -10.44
N LEU A 135 -1.03 1.19 -10.21
CA LEU A 135 0.08 0.56 -10.93
C LEU A 135 -0.20 0.49 -12.44
N MET A 136 -1.41 0.11 -12.85
CA MET A 136 -1.80 0.10 -14.27
C MET A 136 -1.85 1.52 -14.87
N ALA A 137 -2.30 2.50 -14.10
CA ALA A 137 -2.28 3.89 -14.53
C ALA A 137 -0.87 4.46 -14.66
N SER A 138 0.09 4.02 -13.86
CA SER A 138 1.52 4.37 -14.04
C SER A 138 2.14 3.75 -15.31
N LYS A 139 1.44 2.80 -15.93
CA LYS A 139 1.74 2.22 -17.25
C LYS A 139 0.86 2.81 -18.37
N ASP A 140 0.36 4.04 -18.16
CA ASP A 140 -0.44 4.85 -19.07
C ASP A 140 -1.85 4.32 -19.37
N VAL A 141 -2.34 3.30 -18.66
CA VAL A 141 -3.73 2.86 -18.81
C VAL A 141 -4.68 3.93 -18.25
N ASN A 142 -5.67 4.33 -19.05
CA ASN A 142 -6.63 5.35 -18.63
C ASN A 142 -7.42 4.89 -17.41
N PHE A 143 -7.39 5.68 -16.34
CA PHE A 143 -8.11 5.42 -15.08
C PHE A 143 -9.60 5.10 -15.26
N LYS A 144 -10.26 5.75 -16.22
CA LYS A 144 -11.68 5.53 -16.52
C LYS A 144 -11.97 4.12 -17.03
N ASN A 145 -10.95 3.50 -17.64
CA ASN A 145 -11.05 2.15 -18.20
C ASN A 145 -10.72 1.07 -17.15
N ILE A 146 -10.48 1.43 -15.90
CA ILE A 146 -10.15 0.45 -14.84
C ILE A 146 -11.23 0.50 -13.75
N ASN A 147 -11.97 -0.59 -13.62
CA ASN A 147 -12.98 -0.80 -12.58
C ASN A 147 -12.40 -1.70 -11.48
N THR A 148 -12.64 -1.35 -10.21
CA THR A 148 -12.09 -2.07 -9.06
C THR A 148 -13.19 -2.65 -8.18
N TYR A 149 -12.95 -3.87 -7.66
CA TYR A 149 -13.89 -4.58 -6.81
C TYR A 149 -13.16 -5.27 -5.65
N GLY A 150 -13.75 -5.23 -4.45
CA GLY A 150 -13.33 -6.04 -3.32
C GLY A 150 -14.18 -7.31 -3.24
N VAL A 151 -13.55 -8.47 -3.21
CA VAL A 151 -14.25 -9.76 -3.21
C VAL A 151 -13.85 -10.58 -1.99
N LEU A 152 -14.83 -10.95 -1.17
CA LEU A 152 -14.61 -11.85 -0.05
C LEU A 152 -14.31 -13.25 -0.56
N ASP A 153 -13.18 -13.80 -0.15
CA ASP A 153 -12.75 -15.16 -0.43
C ASP A 153 -12.01 -15.73 0.78
N ASN A 154 -12.70 -16.51 1.59
CA ASN A 154 -12.13 -17.12 2.78
C ASN A 154 -11.19 -18.29 2.46
N ASP A 155 -11.21 -18.80 1.23
CA ASP A 155 -10.34 -19.89 0.74
C ASP A 155 -9.01 -19.38 0.17
N LEU A 156 -8.81 -18.05 0.16
CA LEU A 156 -7.53 -17.46 -0.23
C LEU A 156 -6.37 -18.15 0.49
N ASN A 157 -5.34 -18.48 -0.30
CA ASN A 157 -4.13 -19.08 0.23
C ASN A 157 -3.39 -18.07 1.13
N ARG A 158 -3.33 -18.39 2.42
CA ARG A 158 -2.53 -17.67 3.41
C ARG A 158 -1.42 -18.58 3.90
N GLU A 159 -0.20 -18.10 3.73
CA GLU A 159 0.98 -18.74 4.28
C GLU A 159 1.65 -17.79 5.27
N ASN A 160 1.69 -18.20 6.54
CA ASN A 160 2.15 -17.35 7.65
C ASN A 160 1.40 -16.00 7.68
N ASP A 161 2.09 -14.91 7.34
CA ASP A 161 1.57 -13.55 7.31
C ASP A 161 1.36 -13.02 5.88
N THR A 162 1.29 -13.92 4.89
CA THR A 162 1.17 -13.55 3.48
C THR A 162 -0.09 -14.14 2.86
N ILE A 163 -0.84 -13.31 2.15
CA ILE A 163 -1.92 -13.71 1.24
C ILE A 163 -1.33 -13.81 -0.18
N ASN A 164 -1.41 -14.97 -0.78
CA ASN A 164 -0.93 -15.24 -2.13
C ASN A 164 -2.09 -15.31 -3.12
N GLY A 165 -1.91 -14.73 -4.32
CA GLY A 165 -2.94 -14.79 -5.38
C GLY A 165 -4.12 -13.84 -5.13
N GLY A 166 -3.85 -12.69 -4.51
CA GLY A 166 -4.87 -11.75 -4.06
C GLY A 166 -5.54 -10.91 -5.15
N ILE A 167 -5.21 -11.10 -6.45
CA ILE A 167 -5.74 -10.27 -7.56
C ILE A 167 -6.26 -11.18 -8.69
N SER A 168 -7.32 -10.73 -9.36
CA SER A 168 -7.69 -11.23 -10.68
C SER A 168 -8.12 -10.10 -11.61
N PHE A 169 -7.93 -10.33 -12.90
CA PHE A 169 -8.29 -9.40 -13.96
C PHE A 169 -9.37 -9.99 -14.87
N LYS A 170 -10.17 -9.10 -15.47
CA LYS A 170 -11.10 -9.45 -16.53
C LYS A 170 -11.21 -8.28 -17.50
N ILE A 171 -11.19 -8.56 -18.80
CA ILE A 171 -11.49 -7.58 -19.84
C ILE A 171 -13.00 -7.57 -20.08
N SER A 172 -13.54 -6.35 -20.24
CA SER A 172 -14.94 -6.12 -20.61
C SER A 172 -15.05 -4.91 -21.53
N ALA A 173 -16.17 -4.74 -22.20
CA ALA A 173 -16.41 -3.54 -22.98
C ALA A 173 -16.44 -2.31 -22.08
N PHE A 174 -15.82 -1.22 -22.51
CA PHE A 174 -15.94 0.07 -21.84
C PHE A 174 -17.38 0.56 -21.93
N LYS A 175 -17.95 0.92 -20.79
CA LYS A 175 -19.29 1.51 -20.71
C LYS A 175 -19.16 2.97 -20.33
N GLU A 176 -19.60 3.85 -21.22
CA GLU A 176 -19.77 5.24 -20.86
C GLU A 176 -20.78 5.37 -19.72
N ARG A 177 -20.55 6.37 -18.87
CA ARG A 177 -21.51 6.69 -17.80
C ARG A 177 -22.83 7.16 -18.41
N ASN A 178 -23.92 6.71 -17.83
CA ASN A 178 -25.23 7.22 -18.15
C ASN A 178 -25.53 8.55 -17.41
N SER A 179 -26.64 9.21 -17.76
CA SER A 179 -27.06 10.48 -17.16
C SER A 179 -27.18 10.42 -15.63
N ASP A 180 -27.69 9.31 -15.10
CA ASP A 180 -27.90 9.14 -13.66
C ASP A 180 -26.57 9.03 -12.90
N GLN A 181 -25.57 8.38 -13.49
CA GLN A 181 -24.22 8.28 -12.94
C GLN A 181 -23.48 9.63 -12.98
N GLU A 182 -23.70 10.43 -14.03
CA GLU A 182 -23.16 11.79 -14.13
C GLU A 182 -23.82 12.73 -13.09
N GLU A 183 -25.12 12.60 -12.87
CA GLU A 183 -25.84 13.37 -11.86
C GLU A 183 -25.39 12.99 -10.45
N ALA A 184 -25.24 11.71 -10.17
CA ALA A 184 -24.71 11.22 -8.88
C ALA A 184 -23.31 11.78 -8.57
N LEU A 185 -22.44 11.92 -9.56
CA LEU A 185 -21.12 12.54 -9.39
C LEU A 185 -21.22 14.05 -9.10
N LYS A 186 -22.15 14.75 -9.73
CA LYS A 186 -22.40 16.17 -9.44
C LYS A 186 -22.93 16.36 -8.02
N ASP A 187 -23.82 15.49 -7.56
CA ASP A 187 -24.36 15.55 -6.21
C ASP A 187 -23.30 15.17 -5.17
N LEU A 188 -22.44 14.19 -5.46
CA LEU A 188 -21.28 13.85 -4.64
C LEU A 188 -20.34 15.07 -4.50
N ALA A 189 -20.06 15.77 -5.61
CA ALA A 189 -19.24 16.99 -5.59
C ALA A 189 -19.86 18.09 -4.71
N LYS A 190 -21.16 18.33 -4.86
CA LYS A 190 -21.89 19.31 -4.03
C LYS A 190 -21.81 18.92 -2.56
N SER A 191 -22.00 17.65 -2.23
CA SER A 191 -21.94 17.13 -0.86
C SER A 191 -20.55 17.32 -0.24
N ILE A 192 -19.48 16.97 -0.97
CA ILE A 192 -18.09 17.14 -0.48
C ILE A 192 -17.77 18.62 -0.27
N LYS A 193 -18.16 19.49 -1.20
CA LYS A 193 -17.91 20.94 -1.09
C LYS A 193 -18.71 21.60 0.03
N ALA A 194 -19.95 21.16 0.25
CA ALA A 194 -20.79 21.67 1.34
C ALA A 194 -20.35 21.16 2.72
N ASN A 195 -19.75 19.98 2.77
CA ASN A 195 -19.28 19.33 4.00
C ASN A 195 -17.88 18.73 3.79
N PRO A 196 -16.83 19.57 3.69
CA PRO A 196 -15.45 19.12 3.50
C PRO A 196 -15.01 18.20 4.63
N LEU A 197 -13.99 17.40 4.39
CA LEU A 197 -13.38 16.61 5.45
C LEU A 197 -12.52 17.51 6.33
N ILE A 198 -12.87 17.57 7.60
CA ILE A 198 -12.11 18.31 8.63
C ILE A 198 -11.46 17.30 9.57
N LEU A 199 -10.14 17.44 9.75
CA LEU A 199 -9.34 16.67 10.70
C LEU A 199 -8.86 17.60 11.80
N HIS A 200 -9.19 17.32 13.06
CA HIS A 200 -8.75 18.08 14.21
C HIS A 200 -7.52 17.44 14.86
N PHE A 201 -6.65 18.26 15.42
CA PHE A 201 -5.37 17.85 16.03
C PHE A 201 -5.23 18.44 17.43
N GLU A 202 -4.67 17.65 18.33
CA GLU A 202 -4.27 18.13 19.64
C GLU A 202 -3.09 19.11 19.54
N THR A 203 -2.82 19.82 20.63
CA THR A 203 -1.66 20.72 20.70
C THR A 203 -0.37 19.96 20.40
N ALA A 204 0.46 20.50 19.51
CA ALA A 204 1.71 19.90 19.03
C ALA A 204 1.55 18.55 18.29
N GLN A 205 0.35 18.06 18.06
CA GLN A 205 0.09 16.87 17.29
C GLN A 205 0.05 17.18 15.80
N THR A 206 0.67 16.30 14.98
CA THR A 206 0.71 16.41 13.51
C THR A 206 0.20 15.15 12.80
N ASN A 207 -0.20 14.10 13.55
CA ASN A 207 -0.77 12.87 13.02
C ASN A 207 -1.96 12.41 13.88
N ILE A 208 -2.91 11.74 13.26
CA ILE A 208 -4.13 11.21 13.91
C ILE A 208 -4.54 9.88 13.29
N VAL A 209 -5.41 9.15 13.98
CA VAL A 209 -6.12 8.00 13.38
C VAL A 209 -7.50 8.47 12.91
N LEU A 210 -7.80 8.27 11.63
CA LEU A 210 -9.07 8.67 11.05
C LEU A 210 -10.21 7.77 11.54
N THR A 211 -11.37 8.37 11.84
CA THR A 211 -12.61 7.63 12.14
C THR A 211 -13.13 6.91 10.89
N LYS A 212 -14.08 6.01 11.06
CA LYS A 212 -14.71 5.31 9.93
C LYS A 212 -15.39 6.29 8.95
N GLU A 213 -16.07 7.29 9.49
CA GLU A 213 -16.76 8.34 8.72
C GLU A 213 -15.78 9.20 7.94
N GLN A 214 -14.67 9.58 8.55
CA GLN A 214 -13.59 10.32 7.88
C GLN A 214 -12.96 9.49 6.76
N ARG A 215 -12.72 8.20 6.99
CA ARG A 215 -12.22 7.28 5.95
C ARG A 215 -13.20 7.14 4.79
N GLN A 216 -14.52 7.08 5.06
CA GLN A 216 -15.52 7.05 4.01
C GLN A 216 -15.49 8.33 3.14
N LYS A 217 -15.37 9.51 3.75
CA LYS A 217 -15.20 10.76 2.99
C LYS A 217 -13.95 10.74 2.10
N VAL A 218 -12.84 10.16 2.57
CA VAL A 218 -11.64 9.97 1.73
C VAL A 218 -11.96 9.04 0.55
N ALA A 219 -12.64 7.92 0.76
CA ALA A 219 -13.04 7.01 -0.32
C ALA A 219 -13.93 7.72 -1.36
N ASP A 220 -14.86 8.54 -0.91
CA ASP A 220 -15.75 9.35 -1.77
C ASP A 220 -14.95 10.35 -2.62
N MET A 221 -13.95 11.01 -2.02
CA MET A 221 -13.03 11.90 -2.74
C MET A 221 -12.17 11.17 -3.76
N VAL A 222 -11.66 9.98 -3.42
CA VAL A 222 -10.91 9.10 -4.34
C VAL A 222 -11.79 8.76 -5.55
N ASP A 223 -13.02 8.31 -5.29
CA ASP A 223 -13.96 7.94 -6.35
C ASP A 223 -14.25 9.11 -7.28
N TYR A 224 -14.51 10.29 -6.71
CA TYR A 224 -14.79 11.51 -7.47
C TYR A 224 -13.60 11.93 -8.34
N VAL A 225 -12.42 12.07 -7.76
CA VAL A 225 -11.22 12.59 -8.45
C VAL A 225 -10.78 11.73 -9.64
N TYR A 226 -11.08 10.44 -9.60
CA TYR A 226 -10.77 9.55 -10.70
C TYR A 226 -11.88 9.41 -11.74
N LYS A 227 -13.09 9.75 -11.39
CA LYS A 227 -14.23 9.73 -12.32
C LYS A 227 -14.42 11.06 -13.07
N VAL A 228 -13.88 12.16 -12.54
CA VAL A 228 -14.07 13.50 -13.11
C VAL A 228 -12.74 14.03 -13.65
N ASP A 229 -12.73 14.39 -14.93
CA ASP A 229 -11.53 14.95 -15.56
C ASP A 229 -11.18 16.31 -14.96
N GLY A 230 -9.90 16.53 -14.74
CA GLY A 230 -9.39 17.77 -14.15
C GLY A 230 -9.65 17.92 -12.66
N ALA A 231 -10.43 17.02 -12.02
CA ALA A 231 -10.68 17.08 -10.59
C ALA A 231 -9.39 16.88 -9.79
N SER A 232 -9.28 17.62 -8.71
CA SER A 232 -8.12 17.61 -7.79
C SER A 232 -8.59 17.83 -6.36
N ILE A 233 -7.70 17.60 -5.39
CA ILE A 233 -7.93 17.79 -3.97
C ILE A 233 -7.05 18.91 -3.44
N THR A 234 -7.62 19.79 -2.65
CA THR A 234 -6.88 20.78 -1.87
C THR A 234 -6.90 20.41 -0.39
N VAL A 235 -5.71 20.38 0.20
CA VAL A 235 -5.45 20.13 1.62
C VAL A 235 -4.89 21.40 2.24
N THR A 236 -5.60 21.96 3.22
CA THR A 236 -5.20 23.20 3.88
C THR A 236 -5.03 23.00 5.39
N GLY A 237 -3.83 23.22 5.88
CA GLY A 237 -3.49 23.11 7.30
C GLY A 237 -3.65 24.44 8.03
N HIS A 238 -4.24 24.37 9.24
CA HIS A 238 -4.45 25.49 10.13
C HIS A 238 -3.94 25.18 11.54
N THR A 239 -3.66 26.24 12.30
CA THR A 239 -3.29 26.17 13.72
C THR A 239 -4.15 27.13 14.55
N ASP A 240 -4.03 27.05 15.85
CA ASP A 240 -4.44 28.15 16.74
C ASP A 240 -3.41 29.31 16.64
N ASN A 241 -3.60 30.35 17.45
CA ASN A 241 -2.74 31.52 17.48
C ASN A 241 -1.58 31.45 18.50
N GLN A 242 -1.34 30.29 19.11
CA GLN A 242 -0.27 30.15 20.11
C GLN A 242 1.10 30.00 19.42
N GLY A 243 2.08 30.78 19.89
CA GLY A 243 3.42 30.77 19.31
C GLY A 243 3.64 31.77 18.15
N SER A 244 4.77 31.64 17.47
CA SER A 244 5.10 32.52 16.35
C SER A 244 4.36 32.10 15.06
N ARG A 245 4.05 33.07 14.19
CA ARG A 245 3.43 32.81 12.89
C ARG A 245 4.24 31.80 12.07
N ASP A 246 5.57 31.95 12.05
CA ASP A 246 6.45 31.06 11.27
C ASP A 246 6.41 29.62 11.77
N THR A 247 6.35 29.45 13.10
CA THR A 247 6.17 28.12 13.71
C THR A 247 4.81 27.54 13.32
N ASN A 248 3.76 28.34 13.39
CA ASN A 248 2.40 27.93 13.07
C ASN A 248 2.25 27.54 11.59
N ILE A 249 2.88 28.25 10.66
CA ILE A 249 2.91 27.85 9.24
C ILE A 249 3.57 26.48 9.08
N LYS A 250 4.69 26.21 9.76
CA LYS A 250 5.37 24.90 9.70
C LYS A 250 4.49 23.78 10.25
N VAL A 251 3.92 23.96 11.46
CA VAL A 251 3.03 22.96 12.08
C VAL A 251 1.78 22.71 11.23
N GLY A 252 1.18 23.76 10.67
CA GLY A 252 0.06 23.63 9.74
C GLY A 252 0.45 22.86 8.47
N GLN A 253 1.67 23.06 7.96
CA GLN A 253 2.18 22.31 6.80
C GLN A 253 2.40 20.82 7.13
N GLU A 254 2.99 20.49 8.29
CA GLU A 254 3.17 19.11 8.73
C GLU A 254 1.83 18.36 8.85
N ARG A 255 0.78 19.03 9.37
CA ARG A 255 -0.58 18.48 9.41
C ARG A 255 -1.17 18.27 8.01
N ALA A 256 -0.99 19.25 7.12
CA ALA A 256 -1.44 19.14 5.74
C ALA A 256 -0.70 18.01 4.99
N ASP A 257 0.59 17.84 5.24
CA ASP A 257 1.41 16.79 4.64
C ASP A 257 1.03 15.40 5.19
N PHE A 258 0.69 15.29 6.47
CA PHE A 258 0.09 14.06 7.02
C PHE A 258 -1.18 13.67 6.24
N ALA A 259 -2.11 14.61 6.06
CA ALA A 259 -3.34 14.35 5.32
C ALA A 259 -3.09 14.04 3.85
N LYS A 260 -2.15 14.75 3.20
CA LYS A 260 -1.71 14.46 1.83
C LYS A 260 -1.15 13.05 1.72
N ASN A 261 -0.27 12.63 2.63
CA ASN A 261 0.31 11.29 2.63
C ASN A 261 -0.79 10.23 2.79
N TYR A 262 -1.76 10.47 3.67
CA TYR A 262 -2.90 9.57 3.80
C TYR A 262 -3.71 9.43 2.49
N LEU A 263 -3.89 10.53 1.73
CA LEU A 263 -4.54 10.49 0.41
C LEU A 263 -3.69 9.74 -0.62
N LEU A 264 -2.37 9.93 -0.62
CA LEU A 264 -1.43 9.18 -1.48
C LEU A 264 -1.48 7.68 -1.19
N ASP A 265 -1.42 7.30 0.09
CA ASP A 265 -1.50 5.91 0.54
C ASP A 265 -2.84 5.25 0.15
N ASN A 266 -3.91 6.03 0.07
CA ASN A 266 -5.20 5.57 -0.42
C ASN A 266 -5.39 5.77 -1.92
N GLY A 267 -4.30 5.96 -2.66
CA GLY A 267 -4.25 5.80 -4.10
C GLY A 267 -4.53 7.06 -4.92
N ILE A 268 -4.54 8.25 -4.33
CA ILE A 268 -4.64 9.48 -5.11
C ILE A 268 -3.25 9.90 -5.61
N SER A 269 -3.12 10.12 -6.91
CA SER A 269 -1.87 10.59 -7.51
C SER A 269 -1.43 11.94 -6.92
N SER A 270 -0.12 12.11 -6.69
CA SER A 270 0.44 13.36 -6.20
C SER A 270 0.14 14.57 -7.10
N SER A 271 -0.02 14.36 -8.40
CA SER A 271 -0.41 15.39 -9.37
C SER A 271 -1.84 15.93 -9.17
N LYS A 272 -2.67 15.20 -8.41
CA LYS A 272 -4.05 15.57 -8.11
C LYS A 272 -4.24 16.15 -6.71
N ILE A 273 -3.17 16.34 -5.93
CA ILE A 273 -3.23 16.84 -4.56
C ILE A 273 -2.36 18.08 -4.42
N SER A 274 -2.96 19.19 -4.00
CA SER A 274 -2.24 20.35 -3.49
C SER A 274 -2.31 20.40 -1.96
N SER A 275 -1.19 20.65 -1.27
CA SER A 275 -1.16 20.85 0.18
C SER A 275 -0.50 22.20 0.50
N THR A 276 -1.10 22.92 1.44
CA THR A 276 -0.60 24.22 1.90
C THR A 276 -0.98 24.47 3.36
N SER A 277 -0.27 25.37 4.00
CA SER A 277 -0.60 25.85 5.33
C SER A 277 -0.95 27.33 5.30
N LEU A 278 -2.02 27.70 5.98
CA LEU A 278 -2.37 29.07 6.28
C LEU A 278 -1.99 29.47 7.73
N GLY A 279 -1.47 28.50 8.52
CA GLY A 279 -1.12 28.73 9.91
C GLY A 279 -2.33 29.15 10.74
N PRO A 280 -2.25 30.25 11.54
CA PRO A 280 -3.35 30.66 12.39
C PRO A 280 -4.48 31.41 11.67
N ASP A 281 -4.37 31.61 10.35
CA ASP A 281 -5.29 32.49 9.60
C ASP A 281 -6.09 31.73 8.54
N PRO A 282 -7.37 32.12 8.29
CA PRO A 282 -8.24 32.75 9.26
C PRO A 282 -8.69 31.74 10.34
N PRO A 283 -8.87 32.17 11.59
CA PRO A 283 -9.49 31.33 12.61
C PRO A 283 -10.98 31.12 12.30
N ILE A 284 -11.52 29.97 12.69
CA ILE A 284 -12.99 29.69 12.60
C ILE A 284 -13.67 29.78 13.96
N ALA A 285 -12.91 29.82 15.04
CA ALA A 285 -13.40 29.94 16.41
C ALA A 285 -12.50 30.86 17.24
N ASP A 286 -12.99 31.24 18.41
CA ASP A 286 -12.30 32.19 19.31
C ASP A 286 -11.04 31.57 19.91
N ASN A 287 -9.89 32.15 19.62
CA ASN A 287 -8.60 31.71 20.14
C ASN A 287 -8.38 32.04 21.64
N THR A 288 -9.27 32.76 22.28
CA THR A 288 -9.16 33.05 23.72
C THR A 288 -9.55 31.85 24.58
N THR A 289 -10.38 30.96 24.06
CA THR A 289 -10.80 29.72 24.72
C THR A 289 -10.03 28.50 24.20
N GLU A 290 -9.88 27.44 25.04
CA GLU A 290 -9.22 26.22 24.60
C GLU A 290 -10.06 25.46 23.55
N GLU A 291 -11.37 25.47 23.73
CA GLU A 291 -12.33 24.89 22.80
C GLU A 291 -12.18 25.53 21.41
N GLY A 292 -12.12 26.85 21.35
CA GLY A 292 -11.95 27.56 20.07
C GLY A 292 -10.57 27.33 19.46
N ARG A 293 -9.50 27.25 20.28
CA ARG A 293 -8.18 26.85 19.78
C ARG A 293 -8.18 25.42 19.20
N ALA A 294 -8.86 24.48 19.86
CA ALA A 294 -9.01 23.11 19.37
C ALA A 294 -9.71 23.07 17.99
N GLU A 295 -10.75 23.87 17.78
CA GLU A 295 -11.41 24.02 16.49
C GLU A 295 -10.48 24.61 15.40
N ASN A 296 -9.60 25.52 15.79
CA ASN A 296 -8.64 26.14 14.86
C ASN A 296 -7.50 25.20 14.46
N ARG A 297 -7.11 24.24 15.31
CA ARG A 297 -6.09 23.21 15.01
C ARG A 297 -6.67 22.15 14.08
N ARG A 298 -6.81 22.48 12.79
CA ARG A 298 -7.49 21.63 11.82
C ARG A 298 -6.75 21.51 10.49
N VAL A 299 -7.08 20.48 9.74
CA VAL A 299 -6.84 20.36 8.30
C VAL A 299 -8.18 20.29 7.59
N VAL A 300 -8.34 21.07 6.54
CA VAL A 300 -9.51 21.05 5.66
C VAL A 300 -9.13 20.41 4.35
N ILE A 301 -9.90 19.39 3.93
CA ILE A 301 -9.69 18.67 2.69
C ILE A 301 -10.97 18.80 1.86
N THR A 302 -10.82 19.31 0.63
CA THR A 302 -11.94 19.52 -0.31
C THR A 302 -11.51 19.20 -1.74
N ILE A 303 -12.49 19.08 -2.62
CA ILE A 303 -12.30 18.89 -4.07
C ILE A 303 -12.45 20.22 -4.82
N ASN A 304 -11.71 20.35 -5.91
CA ASN A 304 -11.82 21.46 -6.85
C ASN A 304 -12.69 21.10 -8.04
#